data_078af6903d7a2581b98dc76407c0aa76
#
_entry.id   078af6903d7a2581b98dc76407c0aa76
#
_cell.length_a   1.000
_cell.length_b   1.000
_cell.length_c   1.000
_cell.angle_alpha   90.00
_cell.angle_beta   90.00
_cell.angle_gamma   90.00
#
_symmetry.space_group_name_H-M   'P 1'
#
loop_
_entity.id
_entity.type
_entity.pdbx_description
1 polymer ?
#
loop_
_entity_poly.entity_id
_entity_poly.type
_entity_poly.pdbx_seq_one_letter_code
_entity_poly.pdbx_strand_id
1 'polypeptide(L)'
;MVISLHRQVSDYIDKLPKEQRAIIYAVLEDIKQYRLQAPLVSMRQIKGKLWEIKISQNRIFYVVIEGNTMVLLHAYKKQSQKAPQHEIETALRRMKDILGN
;
A
#
# COMPACT_ATOMS: atom_id res chain seq x y z
N MET A 1 -4.31 -13.84 -4.14
CA MET A 1 -3.07 -13.12 -3.79
C MET A 1 -2.94 -13.00 -2.28
N VAL A 2 -1.76 -13.21 -1.75
CA VAL A 2 -1.49 -13.06 -0.33
C VAL A 2 -1.11 -11.60 -0.05
N ILE A 3 -1.65 -11.02 1.02
CA ILE A 3 -1.31 -9.65 1.41
C ILE A 3 -0.67 -9.68 2.80
N SER A 4 0.53 -9.12 2.89
CA SER A 4 1.26 -8.99 4.14
C SER A 4 1.40 -7.50 4.45
N LEU A 5 1.21 -7.11 5.70
CA LEU A 5 1.24 -5.71 6.10
C LEU A 5 2.42 -5.45 7.03
N HIS A 6 3.22 -4.44 6.69
CA HIS A 6 4.17 -3.89 7.64
C HIS A 6 3.40 -3.34 8.85
N ARG A 7 4.00 -3.43 10.03
CA ARG A 7 3.35 -3.00 11.26
C ARG A 7 2.81 -1.57 11.19
N GLN A 8 3.57 -0.64 10.59
CA GLN A 8 3.13 0.74 10.46
C GLN A 8 1.82 0.84 9.68
N VAL A 9 1.64 0.00 8.64
CA VAL A 9 0.42 0.01 7.83
C VAL A 9 -0.76 -0.47 8.67
N SER A 10 -0.59 -1.56 9.42
CA SER A 10 -1.64 -2.05 10.33
C SER A 10 -2.03 -1.00 11.35
N ASP A 11 -1.04 -0.37 11.99
CA ASP A 11 -1.28 0.67 13.00
C ASP A 11 -1.98 1.88 12.38
N TYR A 12 -1.57 2.27 11.18
CA TYR A 12 -2.20 3.39 10.46
C TYR A 12 -3.69 3.11 10.23
N ILE A 13 -4.02 1.92 9.72
CA ILE A 13 -5.40 1.54 9.42
C ILE A 13 -6.23 1.48 10.71
N ASP A 14 -5.66 0.92 11.78
CA ASP A 14 -6.36 0.76 13.05
C ASP A 14 -6.76 2.09 13.69
N LYS A 15 -6.04 3.17 13.38
CA LYS A 15 -6.32 4.50 13.91
C LYS A 15 -7.32 5.29 13.07
N LEU A 16 -7.72 4.78 11.92
CA LEU A 16 -8.67 5.47 11.05
C LEU A 16 -10.10 5.33 11.59
N PRO A 17 -10.98 6.28 11.25
CA PRO A 17 -12.41 6.11 11.54
C PRO A 17 -12.94 4.82 10.94
N LYS A 18 -13.96 4.26 11.57
CA LYS A 18 -14.52 2.96 11.21
C LYS A 18 -14.86 2.84 9.73
N GLU A 19 -15.48 3.87 9.15
CA GLU A 19 -15.89 3.85 7.74
C GLU A 19 -14.70 3.78 6.81
N GLN A 20 -13.62 4.49 7.13
CA GLN A 20 -12.41 4.47 6.31
C GLN A 20 -11.68 3.12 6.42
N ARG A 21 -11.62 2.55 7.63
CA ARG A 21 -11.06 1.21 7.80
C ARG A 21 -11.81 0.19 6.96
N ALA A 22 -13.14 0.24 6.98
CA ALA A 22 -13.97 -0.70 6.22
C ALA A 22 -13.69 -0.61 4.73
N ILE A 23 -13.54 0.61 4.20
CA ILE A 23 -13.24 0.82 2.78
C ILE A 23 -11.88 0.21 2.44
N ILE A 24 -10.86 0.44 3.27
CA ILE A 24 -9.53 -0.11 3.02
C ILE A 24 -9.56 -1.64 3.02
N TYR A 25 -10.20 -2.25 4.02
CA TYR A 25 -10.28 -3.71 4.07
C TYR A 25 -11.06 -4.29 2.89
N ALA A 26 -12.12 -3.58 2.44
CA ALA A 26 -12.86 -4.02 1.24
C ALA A 26 -11.95 -4.00 0.01
N VAL A 27 -11.13 -2.96 -0.16
CA VAL A 27 -10.19 -2.88 -1.28
C VAL A 27 -9.16 -4.01 -1.19
N LEU A 28 -8.63 -4.28 0.00
CA LEU A 28 -7.65 -5.36 0.18
C LEU A 28 -8.26 -6.73 -0.11
N GLU A 29 -9.52 -6.95 0.27
CA GLU A 29 -10.22 -8.20 -0.05
C GLU A 29 -10.42 -8.35 -1.56
N ASP A 30 -10.74 -7.26 -2.28
CA ASP A 30 -10.83 -7.29 -3.73
C ASP A 30 -9.49 -7.67 -4.36
N ILE A 31 -8.40 -7.12 -3.85
CA ILE A 31 -7.06 -7.45 -4.36
C ILE A 31 -6.73 -8.92 -4.09
N LYS A 32 -7.09 -9.45 -2.92
CA LYS A 32 -6.86 -10.87 -2.63
C LYS A 32 -7.59 -11.77 -3.64
N GLN A 33 -8.80 -11.39 -4.02
CA GLN A 33 -9.64 -12.17 -4.91
C GLN A 33 -9.29 -11.98 -6.39
N TYR A 34 -9.09 -10.73 -6.82
CA TYR A 34 -8.90 -10.39 -8.22
C TYR A 34 -7.47 -9.99 -8.57
N ARG A 35 -6.56 -10.07 -7.61
CA ARG A 35 -5.15 -9.67 -7.78
C ARG A 35 -5.04 -8.21 -8.16
N LEU A 36 -4.04 -7.85 -8.94
CA LEU A 36 -3.80 -6.47 -9.36
C LEU A 36 -4.75 -6.02 -10.48
N GLN A 37 -5.68 -6.88 -10.88
CA GLN A 37 -6.73 -6.55 -11.84
C GLN A 37 -8.05 -6.23 -11.15
N ALA A 38 -8.02 -6.04 -9.82
CA ALA A 38 -9.21 -5.69 -9.06
C ALA A 38 -9.86 -4.43 -9.63
N PRO A 39 -11.18 -4.48 -9.91
CA PRO A 39 -11.88 -3.31 -10.45
C PRO A 39 -11.92 -2.20 -9.40
N LEU A 40 -11.92 -0.96 -9.86
CA LEU A 40 -12.04 0.23 -9.01
C LEU A 40 -10.85 0.49 -8.08
N VAL A 41 -9.77 -0.27 -8.22
CA VAL A 41 -8.55 -0.02 -7.45
C VAL A 41 -7.61 0.82 -8.30
N SER A 42 -7.20 1.97 -7.78
CA SER A 42 -6.27 2.87 -8.46
C SER A 42 -4.85 2.62 -7.93
N MET A 43 -3.95 2.28 -8.84
CA MET A 43 -2.55 1.99 -8.52
C MET A 43 -1.64 2.74 -9.48
N ARG A 44 -0.46 3.13 -8.99
CA ARG A 44 0.54 3.74 -9.87
C ARG A 44 1.95 3.33 -9.44
N GLN A 45 2.84 3.29 -10.42
CA GLN A 45 4.25 3.04 -10.17
C GLN A 45 4.90 4.30 -9.60
N ILE A 46 5.70 4.14 -8.55
CA ILE A 46 6.42 5.24 -7.93
C ILE A 46 7.88 5.21 -8.39
N LYS A 47 8.55 4.07 -8.18
CA LYS A 47 9.95 3.93 -8.58
C LYS A 47 10.32 2.45 -8.61
N GLY A 48 10.75 1.93 -9.77
CA GLY A 48 11.11 0.53 -9.90
C GLY A 48 9.98 -0.38 -9.47
N LYS A 49 10.21 -1.23 -8.49
CA LYS A 49 9.23 -2.17 -7.99
C LYS A 49 8.28 -1.58 -6.95
N LEU A 50 8.47 -0.32 -6.58
CA LEU A 50 7.62 0.35 -5.60
C LEU A 50 6.41 0.95 -6.29
N TRP A 51 5.23 0.56 -5.84
CA TRP A 51 3.94 1.04 -6.33
C TRP A 51 3.13 1.62 -5.18
N GLU A 52 2.06 2.33 -5.52
CA GLU A 52 1.17 2.97 -4.56
C GLU A 52 -0.28 2.64 -4.89
N ILE A 53 -1.08 2.36 -3.84
CA ILE A 53 -2.53 2.22 -3.95
C ILE A 53 -3.16 3.50 -3.43
N LYS A 54 -4.13 4.03 -4.17
CA LYS A 54 -4.91 5.19 -3.77
C LYS A 54 -6.25 4.71 -3.24
N ILE A 55 -6.56 5.02 -1.99
CA ILE A 55 -7.84 4.69 -1.37
C ILE A 55 -8.35 5.94 -0.66
N SER A 56 -9.25 6.71 -1.31
CA SER A 56 -9.72 7.99 -0.81
C SER A 56 -8.52 8.93 -0.58
N GLN A 57 -8.33 9.47 0.63
CA GLN A 57 -7.18 10.31 0.95
C GLN A 57 -5.97 9.51 1.42
N ASN A 58 -6.11 8.20 1.52
CA ASN A 58 -5.04 7.34 2.03
C ASN A 58 -4.21 6.80 0.88
N ARG A 59 -2.91 6.71 1.11
CA ARG A 59 -1.95 6.16 0.15
C ARG A 59 -1.17 5.06 0.83
N ILE A 60 -1.03 3.92 0.15
CA ILE A 60 -0.29 2.78 0.69
C ILE A 60 0.71 2.32 -0.37
N PHE A 61 1.99 2.39 -0.01
CA PHE A 61 3.05 1.88 -0.89
C PHE A 61 3.17 0.38 -0.73
N TYR A 62 3.42 -0.32 -1.83
CA TYR A 62 3.56 -1.76 -1.82
C TYR A 62 4.59 -2.25 -2.84
N VAL A 63 5.00 -3.49 -2.64
CA VAL A 63 5.82 -4.26 -3.58
C VAL A 63 5.21 -5.64 -3.72
N VAL A 64 5.31 -6.23 -4.90
CA VAL A 64 4.88 -7.62 -5.12
C VAL A 64 6.12 -8.50 -5.16
N ILE A 65 6.13 -9.56 -4.34
CA ILE A 65 7.24 -10.51 -4.31
C ILE A 65 6.72 -11.90 -4.72
N GLU A 66 7.57 -12.65 -5.41
CA GLU A 66 7.25 -14.02 -5.85
C GLU A 66 5.97 -14.12 -6.68
N GLY A 67 5.55 -13.00 -7.27
CA GLY A 67 4.39 -12.97 -8.16
C GLY A 67 3.04 -13.12 -7.49
N ASN A 68 2.99 -13.47 -6.22
CA ASN A 68 1.71 -13.74 -5.53
C ASN A 68 1.57 -13.10 -4.15
N THR A 69 2.59 -12.44 -3.64
CA THR A 69 2.53 -11.80 -2.34
C THR A 69 2.71 -10.29 -2.48
N MET A 70 1.70 -9.54 -2.05
CA MET A 70 1.75 -8.09 -2.00
C MET A 70 2.14 -7.69 -0.58
N VAL A 71 3.25 -6.97 -0.43
CA VAL A 71 3.69 -6.49 0.87
C VAL A 71 3.39 -5.00 0.95
N LEU A 72 2.52 -4.62 1.87
CA LEU A 72 2.20 -3.22 2.12
C LEU A 72 3.26 -2.65 3.04
N LEU A 73 3.98 -1.64 2.56
CA LEU A 73 5.22 -1.16 3.18
C LEU A 73 5.03 0.06 4.06
N HIS A 74 4.19 1.00 3.63
CA HIS A 74 4.05 2.27 4.31
C HIS A 74 2.74 2.93 3.90
N ALA A 75 2.02 3.49 4.86
CA ALA A 75 0.76 4.20 4.63
C ALA A 75 0.87 5.64 5.11
N TYR A 76 0.25 6.55 4.38
CA TYR A 76 0.19 7.94 4.78
C TYR A 76 -1.07 8.60 4.24
N LYS A 77 -1.43 9.75 4.82
CA LYS A 77 -2.57 10.52 4.35
C LYS A 77 -2.08 11.60 3.40
N LYS A 78 -2.65 11.65 2.20
CA LYS A 78 -2.26 12.64 1.20
C LYS A 78 -2.78 14.01 1.61
N GLN A 79 -1.89 15.00 1.61
CA GLN A 79 -2.21 16.37 1.97
C GLN A 79 -1.78 17.39 0.92
N SER A 80 -1.12 16.93 -0.16
CA SER A 80 -0.64 17.80 -1.22
C SER A 80 -0.68 17.09 -2.56
N GLN A 81 -0.38 17.82 -3.64
CA GLN A 81 -0.39 17.25 -5.00
C GLN A 81 0.69 16.20 -5.20
N LYS A 82 1.84 16.37 -4.54
CA LYS A 82 2.95 15.44 -4.67
C LYS A 82 3.07 14.56 -3.44
N ALA A 83 3.49 13.30 -3.63
CA ALA A 83 3.84 12.45 -2.52
C ALA A 83 5.06 13.06 -1.81
N PRO A 84 5.02 13.22 -0.48
CA PRO A 84 6.17 13.73 0.25
C PRO A 84 7.38 12.83 0.07
N GLN A 85 8.54 13.43 -0.18
CA GLN A 85 9.76 12.66 -0.46
C GLN A 85 10.12 11.72 0.69
N HIS A 86 9.95 12.14 1.94
CA HIS A 86 10.29 11.30 3.08
C HIS A 86 9.40 10.05 3.18
N GLU A 87 8.16 10.14 2.73
CA GLU A 87 7.28 8.96 2.71
C GLU A 87 7.75 7.93 1.68
N ILE A 88 8.16 8.43 0.51
CA ILE A 88 8.71 7.55 -0.54
C ILE A 88 10.02 6.91 -0.06
N GLU A 89 10.90 7.69 0.58
CA GLU A 89 12.17 7.17 1.08
C GLU A 89 11.97 6.09 2.14
N THR A 90 11.00 6.28 3.02
CA THR A 90 10.66 5.27 4.03
C THR A 90 10.21 3.97 3.36
N ALA A 91 9.33 4.09 2.36
CA ALA A 91 8.84 2.92 1.63
C ALA A 91 9.97 2.20 0.88
N LEU A 92 10.85 2.98 0.23
CA LEU A 92 11.99 2.40 -0.49
C LEU A 92 12.94 1.65 0.46
N ARG A 93 13.20 2.20 1.64
CA ARG A 93 14.05 1.55 2.62
C ARG A 93 13.45 0.22 3.08
N ARG A 94 12.15 0.20 3.36
CA ARG A 94 11.46 -1.02 3.77
C ARG A 94 11.42 -2.04 2.66
N MET A 95 11.20 -1.59 1.43
CA MET A 95 11.24 -2.48 0.25
C MET A 95 12.62 -3.13 0.12
N LYS A 96 13.67 -2.34 0.27
CA LYS A 96 15.04 -2.82 0.19
C LYS A 96 15.31 -3.89 1.25
N ASP A 97 14.84 -3.69 2.47
CA ASP A 97 14.99 -4.67 3.55
C ASP A 97 14.33 -6.00 3.19
N ILE A 98 13.15 -5.94 2.59
CA ILE A 98 12.40 -7.15 2.20
C ILE A 98 13.05 -7.85 1.01
N LEU A 99 13.51 -7.10 0.02
CA LEU A 99 14.13 -7.67 -1.18
C LEU A 99 15.59 -8.11 -0.96
N GLY A 100 16.21 -7.73 0.16
CA GLY A 100 17.57 -8.12 0.48
C GLY A 100 18.63 -7.36 -0.30
N ASN A 101 18.36 -6.17 -0.76
CA ASN A 101 19.30 -5.37 -1.54
C ASN A 101 19.88 -4.23 -0.72
#